data_a63d602d819dbb7b4511e2cff09f753b
#
_entry.id   a63d602d819dbb7b4511e2cff09f753b
#
_cell.length_a   1.000
_cell.length_b   1.000
_cell.length_c   1.000
_cell.angle_alpha   90.00
_cell.angle_beta   90.00
_cell.angle_gamma   90.00
#
_symmetry.space_group_name_H-M   'P 1'
#
loop_
_entity.id
_entity.type
_entity.pdbx_description
1 polymer ?
#
loop_
_entity_poly.entity_id
_entity_poly.type
_entity_poly.pdbx_seq_one_letter_code
_entity_poly.pdbx_strand_id
1 'polypeptide(L)'
;MNYQTQMKIKRILKQPLVTYILLGITTIVFLGTEVSGGSTVGQVLVDWGAMSRPHIFYGHQYWRFFTPMFLHIGWLHFVINMVTLYYVGSQVESIYGHWRYLAIYLLSGVAGNIVSFTFGTQTSISAGASTSLFGLFGAFIILGRHFRTNPAISFMVQRYATFIGINLIFNLFSSSVDIMGHIGGLIGGLLVASALAVPERSEEFNIHERIIAGILFVFLLGVFLVLGFKNYSLLV
;
A
#
# COMPACT_ATOMS: atom_id res chain seq x y z
N MET A 1 37.55 7.10 5.96
CA MET A 1 36.60 6.28 6.71
C MET A 1 37.22 4.88 6.90
N ASN A 2 37.25 4.37 8.13
CA ASN A 2 37.86 3.06 8.44
C ASN A 2 37.04 1.92 7.76
N TYR A 3 37.75 0.84 7.32
CA TYR A 3 37.15 -0.36 6.69
C TYR A 3 35.99 -0.95 7.53
N GLN A 4 36.16 -1.03 8.86
CA GLN A 4 35.11 -1.51 9.76
C GLN A 4 33.86 -0.63 9.73
N THR A 5 34.00 0.68 9.64
CA THR A 5 32.88 1.63 9.50
C THR A 5 32.18 1.45 8.17
N GLN A 6 32.92 1.24 7.08
CA GLN A 6 32.33 0.97 5.76
C GLN A 6 31.53 -0.34 5.74
N MET A 7 32.05 -1.41 6.35
CA MET A 7 31.36 -2.69 6.47
C MET A 7 30.09 -2.59 7.33
N LYS A 8 30.15 -1.83 8.42
CA LYS A 8 29.00 -1.56 9.30
C LYS A 8 27.91 -0.81 8.55
N ILE A 9 28.25 0.24 7.82
CA ILE A 9 27.30 1.02 6.98
C ILE A 9 26.69 0.12 5.91
N LYS A 10 27.48 -0.65 5.17
CA LYS A 10 26.97 -1.60 4.16
C LYS A 10 26.00 -2.62 4.76
N ARG A 11 26.27 -3.10 5.98
CA ARG A 11 25.38 -4.03 6.69
C ARG A 11 24.07 -3.35 7.10
N ILE A 12 24.12 -2.12 7.56
CA ILE A 12 22.91 -1.34 7.91
C ILE A 12 22.09 -1.08 6.67
N LEU A 13 22.69 -0.65 5.56
CA LEU A 13 21.99 -0.39 4.30
C LEU A 13 21.39 -1.63 3.65
N LYS A 14 21.74 -2.85 4.09
CA LYS A 14 21.10 -4.10 3.67
C LYS A 14 19.87 -4.46 4.53
N GLN A 15 19.64 -3.76 5.65
CA GLN A 15 18.45 -3.97 6.47
C GLN A 15 17.22 -3.31 5.81
N PRO A 16 16.00 -3.78 6.07
CA PRO A 16 14.78 -3.18 5.55
C PRO A 16 14.43 -1.88 6.30
N LEU A 17 15.26 -0.85 6.11
CA LEU A 17 15.20 0.42 6.85
C LEU A 17 13.89 1.16 6.62
N VAL A 18 13.38 1.18 5.39
CA VAL A 18 12.14 1.88 5.06
C VAL A 18 10.96 1.17 5.71
N THR A 19 10.96 -0.15 5.73
CA THR A 19 9.94 -0.93 6.46
C THR A 19 9.93 -0.57 7.94
N TYR A 20 11.10 -0.49 8.58
CA TYR A 20 11.17 -0.11 10.01
C TYR A 20 10.72 1.33 10.25
N ILE A 21 11.05 2.26 9.35
CA ILE A 21 10.57 3.65 9.42
C ILE A 21 9.04 3.69 9.29
N LEU A 22 8.46 2.98 8.32
CA LEU A 22 7.01 2.92 8.13
C LEU A 22 6.31 2.31 9.35
N LEU A 23 6.85 1.22 9.91
CA LEU A 23 6.36 0.63 11.15
C LEU A 23 6.38 1.65 12.31
N GLY A 24 7.49 2.37 12.48
CA GLY A 24 7.64 3.38 13.51
C GLY A 24 6.64 4.53 13.35
N ILE A 25 6.54 5.11 12.16
CA ILE A 25 5.60 6.21 11.87
C ILE A 25 4.16 5.74 12.13
N THR A 26 3.77 4.59 11.60
CA THR A 26 2.43 4.05 11.76
C THR A 26 2.09 3.76 13.22
N THR A 27 3.07 3.26 14.00
CA THR A 27 2.88 3.02 15.44
C THR A 27 2.70 4.33 16.21
N ILE A 28 3.50 5.36 15.90
CA ILE A 28 3.36 6.68 16.54
C ILE A 28 2.00 7.30 16.23
N VAL A 29 1.56 7.25 14.97
CA VAL A 29 0.24 7.75 14.55
C VAL A 29 -0.89 6.98 15.24
N PHE A 30 -0.80 5.64 15.31
CA PHE A 30 -1.80 4.81 15.99
C PHE A 30 -1.90 5.14 17.49
N LEU A 31 -0.78 5.23 18.18
CA LEU A 31 -0.78 5.63 19.61
C LEU A 31 -1.33 7.04 19.80
N GLY A 32 -1.05 7.95 18.86
CA GLY A 32 -1.63 9.30 18.85
C GLY A 32 -3.17 9.27 18.76
N THR A 33 -3.73 8.44 17.87
CA THR A 33 -5.20 8.30 17.77
C THR A 33 -5.81 7.68 19.04
N GLU A 34 -5.12 6.72 19.68
CA GLU A 34 -5.57 6.12 20.93
C GLU A 34 -5.66 7.18 22.06
N VAL A 35 -4.61 8.01 22.21
CA VAL A 35 -4.57 9.08 23.22
C VAL A 35 -5.58 10.20 22.92
N SER A 36 -5.90 10.43 21.64
CA SER A 36 -6.84 11.48 21.22
C SER A 36 -8.32 11.09 21.34
N GLY A 37 -8.63 9.93 21.92
CA GLY A 37 -10.01 9.50 22.16
C GLY A 37 -10.34 8.11 21.61
N GLY A 38 -9.37 7.43 21.00
CA GLY A 38 -9.48 6.04 20.57
C GLY A 38 -9.58 5.86 19.06
N SER A 39 -8.82 4.90 18.56
CA SER A 39 -8.73 4.56 17.12
C SER A 39 -9.98 3.89 16.55
N THR A 40 -10.99 3.59 17.37
CA THR A 40 -12.31 3.09 16.95
C THR A 40 -13.36 4.19 16.81
N VAL A 41 -13.04 5.42 17.22
CA VAL A 41 -13.94 6.57 17.14
C VAL A 41 -13.79 7.24 15.78
N GLY A 42 -14.84 7.19 14.96
CA GLY A 42 -14.83 7.73 13.60
C GLY A 42 -14.38 9.18 13.49
N GLN A 43 -14.84 10.05 14.43
CA GLN A 43 -14.44 11.45 14.42
C GLN A 43 -12.94 11.62 14.67
N VAL A 44 -12.34 10.88 15.61
CA VAL A 44 -10.90 10.90 15.87
C VAL A 44 -10.14 10.51 14.61
N LEU A 45 -10.58 9.46 13.91
CA LEU A 45 -9.94 9.04 12.66
C LEU A 45 -10.04 10.13 11.58
N VAL A 46 -11.19 10.79 11.46
CA VAL A 46 -11.39 11.91 10.51
C VAL A 46 -10.48 13.07 10.84
N ASP A 47 -10.37 13.45 12.12
CA ASP A 47 -9.51 14.55 12.59
C ASP A 47 -8.03 14.26 12.32
N TRP A 48 -7.63 12.99 12.41
CA TRP A 48 -6.27 12.52 12.09
C TRP A 48 -6.02 12.27 10.59
N GLY A 49 -7.02 12.48 9.73
CA GLY A 49 -6.84 12.43 8.28
C GLY A 49 -7.26 11.13 7.61
N ALA A 50 -8.17 10.35 8.20
CA ALA A 50 -8.77 9.20 7.52
C ALA A 50 -9.44 9.62 6.20
N MET A 51 -9.51 8.71 5.23
CA MET A 51 -10.24 8.93 3.99
C MET A 51 -11.70 9.18 4.33
N SER A 52 -12.21 10.33 3.89
CA SER A 52 -13.58 10.76 4.09
C SER A 52 -14.04 11.51 2.85
N ARG A 53 -15.03 10.96 2.16
CA ARG A 53 -15.52 11.51 0.90
C ARG A 53 -16.01 12.95 1.00
N PRO A 54 -16.80 13.35 2.03
CA PRO A 54 -17.21 14.75 2.20
C PRO A 54 -16.03 15.72 2.34
N HIS A 55 -15.02 15.34 3.14
CA HIS A 55 -13.86 16.19 3.36
C HIS A 55 -12.98 16.32 2.10
N ILE A 56 -12.92 15.29 1.27
CA ILE A 56 -12.21 15.35 -0.02
C ILE A 56 -12.99 16.22 -1.00
N PHE A 57 -14.29 16.01 -1.13
CA PHE A 57 -15.12 16.68 -2.14
C PHE A 57 -15.39 18.15 -1.81
N TYR A 58 -15.94 18.44 -0.64
CA TYR A 58 -16.29 19.80 -0.23
C TYR A 58 -15.12 20.55 0.42
N GLY A 59 -14.31 19.84 1.20
CA GLY A 59 -13.18 20.41 1.94
C GLY A 59 -11.89 20.50 1.13
N HIS A 60 -11.84 19.95 -0.10
CA HIS A 60 -10.64 19.89 -0.95
C HIS A 60 -9.42 19.31 -0.25
N GLN A 61 -9.65 18.37 0.72
CA GLN A 61 -8.60 17.78 1.54
C GLN A 61 -7.97 16.57 0.83
N TYR A 62 -7.26 16.80 -0.28
CA TYR A 62 -6.70 15.75 -1.15
C TYR A 62 -5.59 14.92 -0.48
N TRP A 63 -4.95 15.42 0.58
CA TRP A 63 -4.00 14.64 1.37
C TRP A 63 -4.62 13.39 2.01
N ARG A 64 -5.95 13.33 2.12
CA ARG A 64 -6.70 12.16 2.58
C ARG A 64 -6.68 10.98 1.59
N PHE A 65 -6.04 11.10 0.45
CA PHE A 65 -5.64 9.95 -0.36
C PHE A 65 -4.32 9.33 0.12
N PHE A 66 -3.53 10.06 0.91
CA PHE A 66 -2.24 9.62 1.41
C PHE A 66 -2.26 9.25 2.89
N THR A 67 -2.85 10.08 3.75
CA THR A 67 -2.81 9.91 5.21
C THR A 67 -3.46 8.64 5.75
N PRO A 68 -4.52 8.07 5.14
CA PRO A 68 -5.20 6.88 5.68
C PRO A 68 -4.31 5.65 5.82
N MET A 69 -3.26 5.53 5.00
CA MET A 69 -2.37 4.37 5.05
C MET A 69 -1.52 4.29 6.33
N PHE A 70 -1.53 5.34 7.16
CA PHE A 70 -0.85 5.37 8.47
C PHE A 70 -1.83 5.26 9.64
N LEU A 71 -3.15 5.30 9.40
CA LEU A 71 -4.19 5.20 10.40
C LEU A 71 -4.73 3.77 10.50
N HIS A 72 -5.24 3.38 11.67
CA HIS A 72 -5.81 2.05 11.87
C HIS A 72 -7.03 2.08 12.78
N ILE A 73 -8.00 1.21 12.51
CA ILE A 73 -9.25 1.08 13.25
C ILE A 73 -9.13 -0.04 14.27
N GLY A 74 -8.78 0.30 15.51
CA GLY A 74 -8.63 -0.64 16.61
C GLY A 74 -7.35 -1.50 16.58
N TRP A 75 -7.04 -2.09 17.71
CA TRP A 75 -5.78 -2.82 17.96
C TRP A 75 -5.58 -4.03 17.06
N LEU A 76 -6.61 -4.83 16.83
CA LEU A 76 -6.47 -6.04 16.01
C LEU A 76 -6.08 -5.70 14.57
N HIS A 77 -6.75 -4.70 13.97
CA HIS A 77 -6.44 -4.23 12.62
C HIS A 77 -5.02 -3.67 12.55
N PHE A 78 -4.62 -2.86 13.53
CA PHE A 78 -3.25 -2.35 13.63
C PHE A 78 -2.22 -3.47 13.69
N VAL A 79 -2.36 -4.43 14.61
CA VAL A 79 -1.39 -5.51 14.81
C VAL A 79 -1.25 -6.37 13.56
N ILE A 80 -2.38 -6.78 12.93
CA ILE A 80 -2.35 -7.59 11.71
C ILE A 80 -1.62 -6.86 10.58
N ASN A 81 -1.89 -5.55 10.38
CA ASN A 81 -1.21 -4.76 9.35
C ASN A 81 0.29 -4.60 9.66
N MET A 82 0.68 -4.35 10.93
CA MET A 82 2.09 -4.19 11.30
C MET A 82 2.88 -5.49 11.15
N VAL A 83 2.31 -6.62 11.54
CA VAL A 83 2.91 -7.94 11.31
C VAL A 83 3.07 -8.20 9.81
N THR A 84 2.04 -7.92 9.02
CA THR A 84 2.09 -8.07 7.56
C THR A 84 3.15 -7.14 6.96
N LEU A 85 3.18 -5.86 7.35
CA LEU A 85 4.17 -4.90 6.89
C LEU A 85 5.60 -5.34 7.23
N TYR A 86 5.82 -5.85 8.44
CA TYR A 86 7.13 -6.35 8.84
C TYR A 86 7.61 -7.50 7.94
N TYR A 87 6.80 -8.52 7.74
CA TYR A 87 7.23 -9.70 6.96
C TYR A 87 7.21 -9.44 5.46
N VAL A 88 6.12 -8.94 4.91
CA VAL A 88 5.95 -8.70 3.47
C VAL A 88 6.79 -7.52 3.01
N GLY A 89 6.74 -6.42 3.76
CA GLY A 89 7.50 -5.20 3.45
C GLY A 89 8.99 -5.46 3.42
N SER A 90 9.54 -6.14 4.44
CA SER A 90 10.98 -6.47 4.49
C SER A 90 11.44 -7.30 3.29
N GLN A 91 10.62 -8.23 2.82
CA GLN A 91 10.95 -9.04 1.65
C GLN A 91 10.91 -8.22 0.36
N VAL A 92 9.86 -7.43 0.13
CA VAL A 92 9.77 -6.59 -1.06
C VAL A 92 10.89 -5.55 -1.08
N GLU A 93 11.20 -4.93 0.07
CA GLU A 93 12.29 -3.96 0.20
C GLU A 93 13.65 -4.59 -0.11
N SER A 94 13.89 -5.84 0.34
CA SER A 94 15.15 -6.55 0.06
C SER A 94 15.37 -6.84 -1.43
N ILE A 95 14.29 -6.97 -2.21
CA ILE A 95 14.32 -7.31 -3.64
C ILE A 95 14.32 -6.05 -4.51
N TYR A 96 13.41 -5.10 -4.24
CA TYR A 96 13.27 -3.87 -5.04
C TYR A 96 14.21 -2.75 -4.61
N GLY A 97 14.80 -2.85 -3.41
CA GLY A 97 15.57 -1.79 -2.77
C GLY A 97 14.68 -0.71 -2.16
N HIS A 98 15.26 0.11 -1.27
CA HIS A 98 14.55 1.06 -0.42
C HIS A 98 13.59 2.00 -1.18
N TRP A 99 14.08 2.68 -2.21
CA TRP A 99 13.31 3.71 -2.92
C TRP A 99 12.16 3.14 -3.76
N ARG A 100 12.40 2.02 -4.47
CA ARG A 100 11.36 1.39 -5.28
C ARG A 100 10.29 0.78 -4.38
N TYR A 101 10.70 0.15 -3.30
CA TYR A 101 9.78 -0.34 -2.27
C TYR A 101 8.90 0.77 -1.71
N LEU A 102 9.50 1.92 -1.29
CA LEU A 102 8.76 3.06 -0.79
C LEU A 102 7.77 3.60 -1.83
N ALA A 103 8.21 3.72 -3.09
CA ALA A 103 7.33 4.16 -4.18
C ALA A 103 6.18 3.19 -4.42
N ILE A 104 6.43 1.86 -4.42
CA ILE A 104 5.37 0.85 -4.54
C ILE A 104 4.38 0.99 -3.39
N TYR A 105 4.86 1.07 -2.15
CA TYR A 105 4.02 1.20 -0.96
C TYR A 105 3.12 2.45 -1.01
N LEU A 106 3.70 3.61 -1.25
CA LEU A 106 2.97 4.88 -1.22
C LEU A 106 2.02 5.03 -2.42
N LEU A 107 2.49 4.76 -3.63
CA LEU A 107 1.68 4.94 -4.84
C LEU A 107 0.53 3.95 -4.92
N SER A 108 0.75 2.70 -4.52
CA SER A 108 -0.33 1.71 -4.47
C SER A 108 -1.35 2.04 -3.38
N GLY A 109 -0.91 2.54 -2.23
CA GLY A 109 -1.81 3.01 -1.18
C GLY A 109 -2.69 4.16 -1.63
N VAL A 110 -2.10 5.15 -2.32
CA VAL A 110 -2.86 6.26 -2.93
C VAL A 110 -3.83 5.73 -3.98
N ALA A 111 -3.41 4.82 -4.85
CA ALA A 111 -4.30 4.22 -5.84
C ALA A 111 -5.49 3.50 -5.19
N GLY A 112 -5.24 2.71 -4.14
CA GLY A 112 -6.28 2.06 -3.36
C GLY A 112 -7.27 3.05 -2.76
N ASN A 113 -6.78 4.11 -2.12
CA ASN A 113 -7.63 5.14 -1.52
C ASN A 113 -8.44 5.93 -2.56
N ILE A 114 -7.91 6.14 -3.77
CA ILE A 114 -8.66 6.76 -4.89
C ILE A 114 -9.78 5.83 -5.36
N VAL A 115 -9.51 4.54 -5.52
CA VAL A 115 -10.54 3.55 -5.90
C VAL A 115 -11.59 3.43 -4.79
N SER A 116 -11.19 3.42 -3.53
CA SER A 116 -12.09 3.49 -2.38
C SER A 116 -12.97 4.75 -2.40
N PHE A 117 -12.40 5.91 -2.67
CA PHE A 117 -13.14 7.16 -2.86
C PHE A 117 -14.18 7.05 -3.99
N THR A 118 -13.83 6.37 -5.09
CA THR A 118 -14.71 6.25 -6.26
C THR A 118 -15.94 5.40 -5.96
N PHE A 119 -15.80 4.30 -5.23
CA PHE A 119 -16.85 3.30 -5.01
C PHE A 119 -17.45 3.28 -3.60
N GLY A 120 -16.90 4.08 -2.68
CA GLY A 120 -17.39 4.17 -1.30
C GLY A 120 -18.81 4.76 -1.19
N THR A 121 -19.43 4.60 -0.03
CA THR A 121 -20.71 5.27 0.31
C THR A 121 -20.46 6.74 0.71
N GLN A 122 -21.54 7.53 0.80
CA GLN A 122 -21.44 8.96 1.15
C GLN A 122 -20.67 9.22 2.45
N THR A 123 -20.88 8.38 3.46
CA THR A 123 -20.35 8.53 4.80
C THR A 123 -19.20 7.59 5.12
N SER A 124 -18.68 6.86 4.11
CA SER A 124 -17.60 5.91 4.35
C SER A 124 -16.33 6.59 4.83
N ILE A 125 -15.74 6.01 5.87
CA ILE A 125 -14.42 6.35 6.38
C ILE A 125 -13.53 5.13 6.15
N SER A 126 -12.37 5.35 5.53
CA SER A 126 -11.37 4.29 5.34
C SER A 126 -10.05 4.69 5.98
N ALA A 127 -9.44 3.73 6.67
CA ALA A 127 -8.15 3.88 7.33
C ALA A 127 -7.46 2.51 7.44
N GLY A 128 -6.19 2.43 7.09
CA GLY A 128 -5.38 1.23 7.17
C GLY A 128 -4.22 1.21 6.18
N ALA A 129 -3.11 0.60 6.57
CA ALA A 129 -1.99 0.31 5.68
C ALA A 129 -2.34 -0.73 4.61
N SER A 130 -3.50 -1.37 4.72
CA SER A 130 -3.89 -2.52 3.90
C SER A 130 -3.91 -2.23 2.40
N THR A 131 -4.33 -1.04 1.96
CA THR A 131 -4.27 -0.63 0.53
C THR A 131 -2.83 -0.72 0.00
N SER A 132 -1.85 -0.23 0.76
CA SER A 132 -0.42 -0.34 0.42
C SER A 132 0.09 -1.77 0.51
N LEU A 133 -0.33 -2.55 1.51
CA LEU A 133 0.05 -3.96 1.65
C LEU A 133 -0.47 -4.80 0.48
N PHE A 134 -1.68 -4.55 -0.01
CA PHE A 134 -2.17 -5.16 -1.24
C PHE A 134 -1.33 -4.76 -2.45
N GLY A 135 -0.79 -3.54 -2.47
CA GLY A 135 0.19 -3.13 -3.47
C GLY A 135 1.50 -3.92 -3.41
N LEU A 136 2.01 -4.21 -2.22
CA LEU A 136 3.17 -5.09 -2.07
C LEU A 136 2.87 -6.52 -2.53
N PHE A 137 1.65 -7.00 -2.35
CA PHE A 137 1.22 -8.27 -2.92
C PHE A 137 1.22 -8.24 -4.45
N GLY A 138 0.80 -7.11 -5.06
CA GLY A 138 0.94 -6.88 -6.50
C GLY A 138 2.40 -6.99 -6.95
N ALA A 139 3.34 -6.44 -6.20
CA ALA A 139 4.77 -6.58 -6.49
C ALA A 139 5.24 -8.05 -6.44
N PHE A 140 4.74 -8.87 -5.51
CA PHE A 140 5.05 -10.31 -5.50
C PHE A 140 4.51 -11.06 -6.72
N ILE A 141 3.32 -10.69 -7.23
CA ILE A 141 2.78 -11.30 -8.46
C ILE A 141 3.71 -11.00 -9.64
N ILE A 142 4.20 -9.77 -9.74
CA ILE A 142 5.17 -9.38 -10.79
C ILE A 142 6.47 -10.16 -10.66
N LEU A 143 7.00 -10.34 -9.44
CA LEU A 143 8.17 -11.18 -9.20
C LEU A 143 7.93 -12.62 -9.64
N GLY A 144 6.78 -13.21 -9.31
CA GLY A 144 6.41 -14.56 -9.71
C GLY A 144 6.32 -14.73 -11.22
N ARG A 145 5.90 -13.70 -11.95
CA ARG A 145 5.83 -13.69 -13.41
C ARG A 145 7.23 -13.67 -14.05
N HIS A 146 8.11 -12.78 -13.58
CA HIS A 146 9.42 -12.57 -14.21
C HIS A 146 10.48 -13.59 -13.77
N PHE A 147 10.41 -14.09 -12.55
CA PHE A 147 11.41 -15.00 -11.98
C PHE A 147 10.90 -16.43 -11.77
N ARG A 148 10.03 -16.91 -12.66
CA ARG A 148 9.41 -18.26 -12.57
C ARG A 148 10.43 -19.41 -12.48
N THR A 149 11.62 -19.23 -13.06
CA THR A 149 12.70 -20.23 -13.08
C THR A 149 13.56 -20.20 -11.82
N ASN A 150 13.38 -19.20 -10.94
CA ASN A 150 14.11 -19.11 -9.67
C ASN A 150 13.29 -19.80 -8.56
N PRO A 151 13.75 -20.97 -8.04
CA PRO A 151 12.99 -21.75 -7.07
C PRO A 151 12.72 -20.99 -5.77
N ALA A 152 13.66 -20.15 -5.31
CA ALA A 152 13.51 -19.40 -4.07
C ALA A 152 12.42 -18.31 -4.19
N ILE A 153 12.41 -17.58 -5.32
CA ILE A 153 11.38 -16.57 -5.59
C ILE A 153 10.03 -17.25 -5.81
N SER A 154 9.98 -18.34 -6.57
CA SER A 154 8.75 -19.08 -6.81
C SER A 154 8.12 -19.61 -5.51
N PHE A 155 8.92 -20.21 -4.63
CA PHE A 155 8.46 -20.68 -3.33
C PHE A 155 7.92 -19.54 -2.45
N MET A 156 8.64 -18.42 -2.43
CA MET A 156 8.22 -17.23 -1.69
C MET A 156 6.90 -16.67 -2.22
N VAL A 157 6.77 -16.54 -3.54
CA VAL A 157 5.54 -16.04 -4.19
C VAL A 157 4.35 -16.94 -3.88
N GLN A 158 4.52 -18.26 -3.96
CA GLN A 158 3.46 -19.22 -3.63
C GLN A 158 3.00 -19.07 -2.17
N ARG A 159 3.95 -18.96 -1.23
CA ARG A 159 3.65 -18.79 0.19
C ARG A 159 2.85 -17.50 0.44
N TYR A 160 3.27 -16.38 -0.17
CA TYR A 160 2.55 -15.11 -0.02
C TYR A 160 1.23 -15.08 -0.80
N ALA A 161 1.13 -15.71 -1.97
CA ALA A 161 -0.12 -15.85 -2.71
C ALA A 161 -1.20 -16.58 -1.89
N THR A 162 -0.82 -17.63 -1.17
CA THR A 162 -1.73 -18.33 -0.24
C THR A 162 -2.21 -17.40 0.88
N PHE A 163 -1.29 -16.67 1.51
CA PHE A 163 -1.62 -15.70 2.55
C PHE A 163 -2.54 -14.58 2.03
N ILE A 164 -2.28 -14.06 0.82
CA ILE A 164 -3.10 -13.06 0.13
C ILE A 164 -4.50 -13.63 -0.13
N GLY A 165 -4.57 -14.83 -0.70
CA GLY A 165 -5.85 -15.49 -1.00
C GLY A 165 -6.72 -15.67 0.24
N ILE A 166 -6.13 -16.13 1.33
CA ILE A 166 -6.83 -16.28 2.62
C ILE A 166 -7.33 -14.92 3.10
N ASN A 167 -6.49 -13.88 3.10
CA ASN A 167 -6.90 -12.54 3.54
C ASN A 167 -8.01 -11.97 2.67
N LEU A 168 -7.95 -12.12 1.33
CA LEU A 168 -9.02 -11.69 0.42
C LEU A 168 -10.34 -12.39 0.73
N ILE A 169 -10.29 -13.71 0.96
CA ILE A 169 -11.49 -14.49 1.30
C ILE A 169 -12.09 -14.00 2.62
N PHE A 170 -11.29 -13.83 3.68
CA PHE A 170 -11.79 -13.30 4.94
C PHE A 170 -12.39 -11.89 4.81
N ASN A 171 -11.78 -11.06 3.97
CA ASN A 171 -12.25 -9.69 3.73
C ASN A 171 -13.61 -9.67 3.01
N LEU A 172 -13.92 -10.65 2.15
CA LEU A 172 -15.23 -10.76 1.49
C LEU A 172 -16.38 -10.99 2.48
N PHE A 173 -16.10 -11.60 3.62
CA PHE A 173 -17.10 -11.87 4.67
C PHE A 173 -17.18 -10.78 5.75
N SER A 174 -16.35 -9.74 5.67
CA SER A 174 -16.33 -8.64 6.62
C SER A 174 -16.92 -7.38 6.01
N SER A 175 -18.06 -6.94 6.52
CA SER A 175 -18.74 -5.71 6.08
C SER A 175 -17.95 -4.42 6.40
N SER A 176 -16.92 -4.51 7.23
CA SER A 176 -16.08 -3.38 7.65
C SER A 176 -14.81 -3.22 6.81
N VAL A 177 -14.59 -4.08 5.79
CA VAL A 177 -13.38 -4.05 4.98
C VAL A 177 -13.60 -3.30 3.67
N ASP A 178 -12.69 -2.41 3.35
CA ASP A 178 -12.65 -1.64 2.09
C ASP A 178 -12.09 -2.50 0.94
N ILE A 179 -12.94 -3.36 0.39
CA ILE A 179 -12.58 -4.28 -0.72
C ILE A 179 -12.10 -3.50 -1.95
N MET A 180 -12.75 -2.38 -2.28
CA MET A 180 -12.38 -1.58 -3.46
C MET A 180 -11.02 -0.93 -3.27
N GLY A 181 -10.72 -0.45 -2.07
CA GLY A 181 -9.38 0.04 -1.72
C GLY A 181 -8.30 -1.03 -1.86
N HIS A 182 -8.59 -2.27 -1.45
CA HIS A 182 -7.67 -3.40 -1.60
C HIS A 182 -7.42 -3.77 -3.07
N ILE A 183 -8.47 -3.84 -3.89
CA ILE A 183 -8.35 -4.10 -5.34
C ILE A 183 -7.55 -2.98 -6.01
N GLY A 184 -7.86 -1.72 -5.70
CA GLY A 184 -7.14 -0.57 -6.22
C GLY A 184 -5.66 -0.57 -5.84
N GLY A 185 -5.36 -0.92 -4.58
CA GLY A 185 -4.00 -1.10 -4.08
C GLY A 185 -3.25 -2.21 -4.82
N LEU A 186 -3.87 -3.38 -4.98
CA LEU A 186 -3.29 -4.51 -5.70
C LEU A 186 -2.95 -4.17 -7.15
N ILE A 187 -3.90 -3.59 -7.89
CA ILE A 187 -3.68 -3.17 -9.29
C ILE A 187 -2.62 -2.07 -9.35
N GLY A 188 -2.69 -1.07 -8.47
CA GLY A 188 -1.69 -0.01 -8.38
C GLY A 188 -0.30 -0.57 -8.14
N GLY A 189 -0.15 -1.52 -7.21
CA GLY A 189 1.11 -2.18 -6.91
C GLY A 189 1.66 -3.01 -8.06
N LEU A 190 0.79 -3.77 -8.77
CA LEU A 190 1.16 -4.48 -10.00
C LEU A 190 1.78 -3.53 -11.02
N LEU A 191 1.13 -2.41 -11.29
CA LEU A 191 1.57 -1.45 -12.31
C LEU A 191 2.85 -0.73 -11.89
N VAL A 192 2.93 -0.23 -10.65
CA VAL A 192 4.11 0.47 -10.15
C VAL A 192 5.32 -0.46 -10.06
N ALA A 193 5.15 -1.70 -9.57
CA ALA A 193 6.23 -2.68 -9.50
C ALA A 193 6.76 -3.08 -10.88
N SER A 194 5.87 -3.21 -11.88
CA SER A 194 6.27 -3.44 -13.28
C SER A 194 7.04 -2.26 -13.85
N ALA A 195 6.55 -1.04 -13.63
CA ALA A 195 7.19 0.17 -14.15
C ALA A 195 8.60 0.39 -13.57
N LEU A 196 8.76 0.15 -12.26
CA LEU A 196 10.04 0.38 -11.57
C LEU A 196 11.06 -0.73 -11.81
N ALA A 197 10.63 -1.96 -12.05
CA ALA A 197 11.45 -3.15 -12.20
C ALA A 197 12.38 -3.43 -10.99
N VAL A 198 13.06 -4.58 -10.98
CA VAL A 198 14.08 -4.92 -9.96
C VAL A 198 15.42 -4.33 -10.36
N PRO A 199 16.17 -3.64 -9.47
CA PRO A 199 17.36 -2.87 -9.85
C PRO A 199 18.48 -3.71 -10.50
N GLU A 200 18.80 -4.87 -9.93
CA GLU A 200 19.90 -5.73 -10.37
C GLU A 200 19.52 -6.65 -11.53
N ARG A 201 18.25 -6.64 -11.94
CA ARG A 201 17.68 -7.52 -12.97
C ARG A 201 16.70 -6.78 -13.88
N SER A 202 16.95 -5.50 -14.12
CA SER A 202 16.07 -4.66 -14.95
C SER A 202 15.98 -5.12 -16.40
N GLU A 203 16.97 -5.88 -16.90
CA GLU A 203 17.00 -6.50 -18.21
C GLU A 203 15.95 -7.62 -18.40
N GLU A 204 15.52 -8.27 -17.31
CA GLU A 204 14.43 -9.24 -17.34
C GLU A 204 13.05 -8.57 -17.51
N PHE A 205 12.99 -7.23 -17.39
CA PHE A 205 11.78 -6.43 -17.58
C PHE A 205 11.85 -5.66 -18.90
N ASN A 206 10.98 -6.01 -19.83
CA ASN A 206 10.91 -5.32 -21.11
C ASN A 206 10.60 -3.82 -20.90
N ILE A 207 11.38 -2.93 -21.53
CA ILE A 207 11.22 -1.48 -21.40
C ILE A 207 9.82 -1.02 -21.84
N HIS A 208 9.23 -1.65 -22.86
CA HIS A 208 7.87 -1.34 -23.30
C HIS A 208 6.83 -1.70 -22.25
N GLU A 209 6.96 -2.85 -21.58
CA GLU A 209 6.09 -3.23 -20.47
C GLU A 209 6.17 -2.22 -19.34
N ARG A 210 7.37 -1.76 -18.98
CA ARG A 210 7.59 -0.77 -17.93
C ARG A 210 6.92 0.57 -18.26
N ILE A 211 7.10 1.07 -19.48
CA ILE A 211 6.50 2.34 -19.94
C ILE A 211 4.98 2.22 -19.97
N ILE A 212 4.45 1.12 -20.54
CA ILE A 212 3.00 0.88 -20.59
C ILE A 212 2.41 0.80 -19.18
N ALA A 213 3.07 0.09 -18.26
CA ALA A 213 2.61 -0.01 -16.88
C ALA A 213 2.56 1.37 -16.18
N GLY A 214 3.58 2.20 -16.39
CA GLY A 214 3.60 3.56 -15.86
C GLY A 214 2.48 4.44 -16.44
N ILE A 215 2.28 4.39 -17.75
CA ILE A 215 1.21 5.14 -18.44
C ILE A 215 -0.16 4.68 -17.95
N LEU A 216 -0.39 3.36 -17.88
CA LEU A 216 -1.64 2.79 -17.37
C LEU A 216 -1.91 3.19 -15.92
N PHE A 217 -0.87 3.20 -15.08
CA PHE A 217 -1.01 3.65 -13.69
C PHE A 217 -1.54 5.08 -13.61
N VAL A 218 -0.88 6.01 -14.30
CA VAL A 218 -1.30 7.43 -14.30
C VAL A 218 -2.69 7.61 -14.92
N PHE A 219 -2.95 6.91 -16.03
CA PHE A 219 -4.25 6.95 -16.71
C PHE A 219 -5.39 6.46 -15.80
N LEU A 220 -5.23 5.30 -15.15
CA LEU A 220 -6.23 4.75 -14.26
C LEU A 220 -6.47 5.63 -13.02
N LEU A 221 -5.40 6.22 -12.44
CA LEU A 221 -5.56 7.20 -11.37
C LEU A 221 -6.43 8.37 -11.81
N GLY A 222 -6.16 8.94 -12.98
CA GLY A 222 -6.95 10.04 -13.55
C GLY A 222 -8.42 9.65 -13.78
N VAL A 223 -8.66 8.49 -14.38
CA VAL A 223 -10.00 7.96 -14.63
C VAL A 223 -10.77 7.78 -13.30
N PHE A 224 -10.17 7.11 -12.30
CA PHE A 224 -10.85 6.88 -11.03
C PHE A 224 -11.05 8.16 -10.24
N LEU A 225 -10.14 9.13 -10.29
CA LEU A 225 -10.37 10.44 -9.70
C LEU A 225 -11.58 11.13 -10.31
N VAL A 226 -11.65 11.24 -11.64
CA VAL A 226 -12.77 11.87 -12.34
C VAL A 226 -14.08 11.16 -12.03
N LEU A 227 -14.10 9.82 -12.11
CA LEU A 227 -15.29 9.02 -11.78
C LEU A 227 -15.68 9.20 -10.31
N GLY A 228 -14.73 9.25 -9.38
CA GLY A 228 -14.99 9.42 -7.95
C GLY A 228 -15.68 10.76 -7.66
N PHE A 229 -15.18 11.84 -8.23
CA PHE A 229 -15.81 13.16 -8.09
C PHE A 229 -17.19 13.20 -8.75
N LYS A 230 -17.34 12.64 -9.95
CA LYS A 230 -18.64 12.54 -10.64
C LYS A 230 -19.64 11.69 -9.84
N ASN A 231 -19.26 10.51 -9.40
CA ASN A 231 -20.13 9.61 -8.64
C ASN A 231 -20.59 10.28 -7.32
N TYR A 232 -19.69 10.97 -6.64
CA TYR A 232 -20.05 11.65 -5.41
C TYR A 232 -21.01 12.81 -5.67
N SER A 233 -20.81 13.61 -6.72
CA SER A 233 -21.71 14.72 -7.09
C SER A 233 -23.13 14.26 -7.47
N LEU A 234 -23.30 12.99 -7.87
CA LEU A 234 -24.62 12.41 -8.18
C LEU A 234 -25.35 11.86 -6.94
N LEU A 235 -24.64 11.70 -5.83
CA LEU A 235 -25.20 11.19 -4.57
C LEU A 235 -25.66 12.31 -3.62
N VAL A 236 -25.33 13.56 -3.90
CA VAL A 236 -25.60 14.78 -3.12
C VAL A 236 -26.49 15.70 -3.91
#